data_e5a26bbd92880df8a7d29956be557131
#
_entry.id   e5a26bbd92880df8a7d29956be557131
#
_cell.length_a   1.000
_cell.length_b   1.000
_cell.length_c   1.000
_cell.angle_alpha   90.00
_cell.angle_beta   90.00
_cell.angle_gamma   90.00
#
_symmetry.space_group_name_H-M   'P 1'
#
loop_
_entity.id
_entity.type
_entity.pdbx_description
1 polymer ?
#
loop_
_entity_poly.entity_id
_entity_poly.type
_entity_poly.pdbx_seq_one_letter_code
_entity_poly.pdbx_strand_id
1 'polypeptide(L)'
;GLLLEPLRYMNNPDYNATIFRRDYTQVTSPGGLWDSSRKIYRYVKGSQPLKTPKLHWTFKRGASVNFAHLGRDEDCDDWQGSQLTMIGFDELTHFSEYQFFYMLSRNRTDSGVKPYVRATCNPDADSWVAEFISWWINQEPGYPIPERSGVIRWMVRLNEVVTWFDSREYSADAKPEQAETMPKSVTFIASTLHDNKILMKNDPGYLANLQAMALVQRERLLHGNWKIKAAAGLMFKRVKVNMLEEIPPDVIKWARGWDLSATSEDEKGDPAYTAGVLIGKRRNGRYIVADVINRRLSSSDVREIIKQTCIADRAKYGRVATRLPQDPGQAGKDQAQSFMKLLAGFAVKCIQESGDKVTRAEPFSAQWLGLEGMDKGNVDVLIAPWNEEYFNECENFPQSKFKDMVDASSSAFTELESGATYSAPPKDSRLGKSSYWNK
;
A
#
# COMPACT_ATOMS: atom_id res chain seq x y z
N GLY A 1 -18.30 -8.91 3.01
CA GLY A 1 -18.01 -10.35 3.05
C GLY A 1 -17.69 -10.83 4.46
N LEU A 2 -16.46 -10.63 4.95
CA LEU A 2 -15.98 -11.20 6.24
C LEU A 2 -16.90 -10.94 7.42
N LEU A 3 -17.43 -9.72 7.57
CA LEU A 3 -18.32 -9.36 8.68
C LEU A 3 -19.73 -10.00 8.59
N LEU A 4 -20.15 -10.44 7.43
CA LEU A 4 -21.46 -11.08 7.28
C LEU A 4 -21.42 -12.59 7.51
N GLU A 5 -20.27 -13.21 7.32
CA GLU A 5 -20.11 -14.65 7.43
C GLU A 5 -20.45 -15.21 8.83
N PRO A 6 -19.99 -14.59 9.95
CA PRO A 6 -20.34 -15.05 11.30
C PRO A 6 -21.84 -15.03 11.59
N LEU A 7 -22.61 -14.19 10.90
CA LEU A 7 -24.04 -14.05 11.16
C LEU A 7 -24.84 -15.34 10.90
N ARG A 8 -24.29 -16.27 10.13
CA ARG A 8 -24.89 -17.59 9.88
C ARG A 8 -25.03 -18.45 11.14
N TYR A 9 -24.13 -18.23 12.12
CA TYR A 9 -23.98 -19.09 13.28
C TYR A 9 -24.22 -18.38 14.61
N MET A 10 -24.80 -17.18 14.62
CA MET A 10 -25.05 -16.38 15.81
C MET A 10 -25.93 -17.07 16.87
N ASN A 11 -26.69 -18.06 16.49
CA ASN A 11 -27.55 -18.83 17.37
C ASN A 11 -26.84 -20.04 18.01
N ASN A 12 -25.60 -20.31 17.65
CA ASN A 12 -24.80 -21.38 18.20
C ASN A 12 -23.93 -20.82 19.34
N PRO A 13 -24.15 -21.23 20.60
CA PRO A 13 -23.47 -20.65 21.76
C PRO A 13 -21.94 -20.86 21.75
N ASP A 14 -21.48 -21.95 21.14
CA ASP A 14 -20.07 -22.34 21.12
C ASP A 14 -19.34 -21.84 19.87
N TYR A 15 -20.05 -21.09 19.00
CA TYR A 15 -19.43 -20.51 17.81
C TYR A 15 -18.62 -19.29 18.14
N ASN A 16 -17.34 -19.29 17.72
CA ASN A 16 -16.47 -18.14 17.80
C ASN A 16 -15.80 -17.87 16.45
N ALA A 17 -15.72 -16.60 16.09
CA ALA A 17 -14.99 -16.11 14.94
C ALA A 17 -13.93 -15.11 15.39
N THR A 18 -12.76 -15.11 14.76
CA THR A 18 -11.76 -14.07 14.95
C THR A 18 -11.34 -13.54 13.57
N ILE A 19 -11.43 -12.23 13.40
CA ILE A 19 -11.06 -11.53 12.17
C ILE A 19 -9.79 -10.75 12.44
N PHE A 20 -8.76 -11.04 11.66
CA PHE A 20 -7.43 -10.45 11.78
C PHE A 20 -7.18 -9.38 10.73
N ARG A 21 -6.44 -8.35 11.12
CA ARG A 21 -5.78 -7.37 10.27
C ARG A 21 -4.29 -7.31 10.62
N ARG A 22 -3.45 -6.81 9.73
CA ARG A 22 -2.01 -6.67 10.00
C ARG A 22 -1.75 -5.76 11.21
N ASP A 23 -2.37 -4.57 11.24
CA ASP A 23 -2.15 -3.56 12.27
C ASP A 23 -3.43 -3.27 13.06
N TYR A 24 -3.27 -3.06 14.37
CA TYR A 24 -4.39 -2.71 15.25
C TYR A 24 -5.06 -1.39 14.88
N THR A 25 -4.28 -0.41 14.44
CA THR A 25 -4.81 0.88 13.96
C THR A 25 -5.76 0.70 12.78
N GLN A 26 -5.47 -0.21 11.87
CA GLN A 26 -6.34 -0.54 10.72
C GLN A 26 -7.65 -1.22 11.15
N VAL A 27 -7.65 -1.94 12.28
CA VAL A 27 -8.88 -2.50 12.85
C VAL A 27 -9.80 -1.40 13.38
N THR A 28 -9.23 -0.38 14.03
CA THR A 28 -9.95 0.65 14.82
C THR A 28 -10.20 1.96 14.10
N SER A 29 -9.51 2.22 13.00
CA SER A 29 -9.65 3.45 12.19
C SER A 29 -11.09 3.67 11.71
N PRO A 30 -11.51 4.92 11.46
CA PRO A 30 -12.79 5.22 10.83
C PRO A 30 -12.97 4.44 9.52
N GLY A 31 -14.09 3.72 9.39
CA GLY A 31 -14.33 2.81 8.26
C GLY A 31 -13.63 1.46 8.32
N GLY A 32 -12.75 1.23 9.31
CA GLY A 32 -12.10 -0.05 9.57
C GLY A 32 -13.07 -1.16 10.01
N LEU A 33 -12.51 -2.34 10.31
CA LEU A 33 -13.32 -3.53 10.63
C LEU A 33 -14.25 -3.30 11.84
N TRP A 34 -13.76 -2.68 12.91
CA TRP A 34 -14.56 -2.42 14.09
C TRP A 34 -15.71 -1.44 13.81
N ASP A 35 -15.42 -0.33 13.15
CA ASP A 35 -16.44 0.65 12.81
C ASP A 35 -17.50 0.07 11.85
N SER A 36 -17.06 -0.69 10.86
CA SER A 36 -17.94 -1.39 9.93
C SER A 36 -18.79 -2.45 10.63
N SER A 37 -18.24 -3.18 11.61
CA SER A 37 -18.99 -4.17 12.40
C SER A 37 -20.12 -3.51 13.18
N ARG A 38 -19.90 -2.30 13.73
CA ARG A 38 -20.93 -1.54 14.43
C ARG A 38 -22.12 -1.16 13.54
N LYS A 39 -21.85 -0.88 12.26
CA LYS A 39 -22.91 -0.58 11.27
C LYS A 39 -23.77 -1.80 10.96
N ILE A 40 -23.22 -3.00 11.09
CA ILE A 40 -23.90 -4.27 10.74
C ILE A 40 -24.52 -4.89 11.99
N TYR A 41 -23.72 -5.17 13.01
CA TYR A 41 -24.12 -6.01 14.14
C TYR A 41 -25.11 -5.32 15.09
N ARG A 42 -25.16 -3.98 15.13
CA ARG A 42 -26.17 -3.26 15.92
C ARG A 42 -27.62 -3.59 15.59
N TYR A 43 -27.86 -4.11 14.38
CA TYR A 43 -29.21 -4.52 13.97
C TYR A 43 -29.55 -5.95 14.40
N VAL A 44 -28.58 -6.67 14.94
CA VAL A 44 -28.80 -8.02 15.44
C VAL A 44 -29.33 -7.94 16.87
N LYS A 45 -30.53 -8.44 17.09
CA LYS A 45 -31.18 -8.37 18.43
C LYS A 45 -30.36 -9.12 19.47
N GLY A 46 -29.99 -8.39 20.54
CA GLY A 46 -29.20 -8.93 21.66
C GLY A 46 -27.69 -9.00 21.41
N SER A 47 -27.19 -8.31 20.37
CA SER A 47 -25.75 -8.12 20.17
C SER A 47 -25.20 -7.07 21.14
N GLN A 48 -24.01 -7.31 21.66
CA GLN A 48 -23.32 -6.40 22.59
C GLN A 48 -21.86 -6.21 22.16
N PRO A 49 -21.42 -4.96 21.87
CA PRO A 49 -20.04 -4.64 21.59
C PRO A 49 -19.26 -4.44 22.89
N LEU A 50 -18.09 -5.05 23.00
CA LEU A 50 -17.13 -4.85 24.07
C LEU A 50 -15.80 -4.39 23.50
N LYS A 51 -15.19 -3.38 24.10
CA LYS A 51 -13.90 -2.80 23.67
C LYS A 51 -12.73 -3.21 24.54
N THR A 52 -12.99 -3.53 25.79
CA THR A 52 -11.97 -3.83 26.81
C THR A 52 -12.30 -5.16 27.46
N PRO A 53 -11.32 -6.07 27.64
CA PRO A 53 -9.90 -5.93 27.28
C PRO A 53 -9.62 -6.15 25.79
N LYS A 54 -10.53 -6.71 25.01
CA LYS A 54 -10.37 -7.00 23.58
C LYS A 54 -11.60 -6.53 22.80
N LEU A 55 -11.41 -6.13 21.55
CA LEU A 55 -12.51 -5.77 20.68
C LEU A 55 -13.29 -7.02 20.28
N HIS A 56 -14.52 -7.15 20.73
CA HIS A 56 -15.40 -8.24 20.34
C HIS A 56 -16.88 -7.92 20.43
N TRP A 57 -17.67 -8.71 19.75
CA TRP A 57 -19.12 -8.77 19.86
C TRP A 57 -19.54 -10.08 20.47
N THR A 58 -20.50 -10.03 21.39
CA THR A 58 -21.24 -11.19 21.85
C THR A 58 -22.68 -11.11 21.35
N PHE A 59 -23.26 -12.27 21.04
CA PHE A 59 -24.64 -12.36 20.61
C PHE A 59 -25.48 -13.10 21.67
N LYS A 60 -26.79 -12.92 21.58
CA LYS A 60 -27.76 -13.33 22.62
C LYS A 60 -27.58 -14.76 23.16
N ARG A 61 -27.08 -15.70 22.33
CA ARG A 61 -26.91 -17.11 22.72
C ARG A 61 -25.47 -17.49 23.04
N GLY A 62 -24.54 -16.58 23.05
CA GLY A 62 -23.15 -16.84 23.41
C GLY A 62 -22.15 -16.78 22.25
N ALA A 63 -22.60 -16.89 21.00
CA ALA A 63 -21.71 -16.73 19.86
C ALA A 63 -20.90 -15.43 19.95
N SER A 64 -19.67 -15.43 19.48
CA SER A 64 -18.79 -14.27 19.54
C SER A 64 -18.03 -14.00 18.26
N VAL A 65 -17.72 -12.72 18.01
CA VAL A 65 -16.84 -12.27 16.91
C VAL A 65 -15.77 -11.36 17.50
N ASN A 66 -14.53 -11.78 17.42
CA ASN A 66 -13.37 -11.07 17.91
C ASN A 66 -12.65 -10.35 16.77
N PHE A 67 -11.99 -9.23 17.10
CA PHE A 67 -11.13 -8.48 16.19
C PHE A 67 -9.74 -8.39 16.78
N ALA A 68 -8.75 -8.80 16.01
CA ALA A 68 -7.37 -8.88 16.45
C ALA A 68 -6.41 -8.45 15.33
N HIS A 69 -5.13 -8.38 15.66
CA HIS A 69 -4.07 -8.12 14.70
C HIS A 69 -2.94 -9.14 14.85
N LEU A 70 -2.16 -9.30 13.79
CA LEU A 70 -0.91 -10.06 13.75
C LEU A 70 0.11 -9.23 12.99
N GLY A 71 0.86 -8.40 13.71
CA GLY A 71 1.86 -7.49 13.15
C GLY A 71 3.14 -8.21 12.77
N ARG A 72 3.54 -9.21 13.54
CA ARG A 72 4.75 -10.01 13.37
C ARG A 72 4.44 -11.49 13.54
N ASP A 73 5.38 -12.34 13.15
CA ASP A 73 5.20 -13.80 13.23
C ASP A 73 5.11 -14.27 14.70
N GLU A 74 5.82 -13.60 15.59
CA GLU A 74 5.79 -13.90 17.04
C GLU A 74 4.40 -13.65 17.67
N ASP A 75 3.59 -12.76 17.11
CA ASP A 75 2.23 -12.50 17.60
C ASP A 75 1.32 -13.74 17.47
N CYS A 76 1.72 -14.73 16.69
CA CYS A 76 1.03 -15.99 16.58
C CYS A 76 1.06 -16.80 17.90
N ASP A 77 2.08 -16.62 18.72
CA ASP A 77 2.24 -17.34 19.99
C ASP A 77 1.15 -16.96 21.00
N ASP A 78 0.62 -15.74 20.94
CA ASP A 78 -0.51 -15.30 21.75
C ASP A 78 -1.79 -16.14 21.52
N TRP A 79 -1.83 -16.85 20.40
CA TRP A 79 -2.95 -17.72 20.02
C TRP A 79 -2.70 -19.19 20.32
N GLN A 80 -1.59 -19.52 21.00
CA GLN A 80 -1.31 -20.89 21.42
C GLN A 80 -2.42 -21.38 22.35
N GLY A 81 -2.91 -22.60 22.10
CA GLY A 81 -4.04 -23.17 22.85
C GLY A 81 -5.44 -22.72 22.41
N SER A 82 -5.57 -21.67 21.59
CA SER A 82 -6.87 -21.18 21.14
C SER A 82 -7.60 -22.20 20.25
N GLN A 83 -8.94 -22.10 20.27
CA GLN A 83 -9.83 -22.83 19.38
C GLN A 83 -10.71 -21.82 18.65
N LEU A 84 -10.62 -21.78 17.33
CA LEU A 84 -11.32 -20.81 16.50
C LEU A 84 -12.16 -21.54 15.45
N THR A 85 -13.48 -21.36 15.51
CA THR A 85 -14.41 -21.95 14.53
C THR A 85 -14.24 -21.31 13.17
N MET A 86 -14.16 -19.97 13.14
CA MET A 86 -13.86 -19.20 11.94
C MET A 86 -12.64 -18.32 12.16
N ILE A 87 -11.72 -18.38 11.21
CA ILE A 87 -10.64 -17.41 11.09
C ILE A 87 -10.88 -16.54 9.87
N GLY A 88 -10.92 -15.21 10.07
CA GLY A 88 -11.01 -14.22 9.02
C GLY A 88 -9.68 -13.52 8.83
N PHE A 89 -9.14 -13.44 7.61
CA PHE A 89 -8.01 -12.58 7.28
C PHE A 89 -8.50 -11.46 6.36
N ASP A 90 -8.40 -10.23 6.81
CA ASP A 90 -8.69 -9.07 5.98
C ASP A 90 -7.36 -8.52 5.43
N GLU A 91 -7.24 -8.46 4.11
CA GLU A 91 -6.00 -8.22 3.36
C GLU A 91 -4.94 -9.32 3.58
N LEU A 92 -5.26 -10.57 3.19
CA LEU A 92 -4.38 -11.73 3.39
C LEU A 92 -2.95 -11.54 2.86
N THR A 93 -2.78 -10.78 1.78
CA THR A 93 -1.46 -10.47 1.20
C THR A 93 -0.54 -9.69 2.15
N HIS A 94 -1.08 -9.11 3.23
CA HIS A 94 -0.28 -8.42 4.24
C HIS A 94 0.29 -9.35 5.31
N PHE A 95 -0.16 -10.60 5.39
CA PHE A 95 0.31 -11.57 6.36
C PHE A 95 1.40 -12.45 5.76
N SER A 96 2.28 -12.96 6.60
CA SER A 96 3.27 -13.95 6.17
C SER A 96 2.60 -15.32 5.92
N GLU A 97 3.24 -16.16 5.11
CA GLU A 97 2.84 -17.55 4.93
C GLU A 97 2.83 -18.31 6.26
N TYR A 98 3.83 -18.04 7.11
CA TYR A 98 3.92 -18.60 8.45
C TYR A 98 2.69 -18.27 9.28
N GLN A 99 2.28 -17.01 9.36
CA GLN A 99 1.10 -16.57 10.11
C GLN A 99 -0.17 -17.31 9.66
N PHE A 100 -0.39 -17.41 8.36
CA PHE A 100 -1.55 -18.09 7.81
C PHE A 100 -1.59 -19.58 8.21
N PHE A 101 -0.51 -20.31 7.96
CA PHE A 101 -0.48 -21.76 8.24
C PHE A 101 -0.40 -22.08 9.73
N TYR A 102 0.25 -21.24 10.53
CA TYR A 102 0.21 -21.37 11.98
C TYR A 102 -1.23 -21.25 12.51
N MET A 103 -1.95 -20.22 12.08
CA MET A 103 -3.33 -20.01 12.50
C MET A 103 -4.28 -21.11 12.01
N LEU A 104 -4.00 -21.77 10.90
CA LEU A 104 -4.76 -22.97 10.48
C LEU A 104 -4.69 -24.09 11.52
N SER A 105 -3.63 -24.20 12.31
CA SER A 105 -3.53 -25.17 13.41
C SER A 105 -4.45 -24.81 14.59
N ARG A 106 -4.89 -23.55 14.70
CA ARG A 106 -5.84 -23.05 15.70
C ARG A 106 -7.29 -23.15 15.22
N ASN A 107 -7.51 -23.45 13.95
CA ASN A 107 -8.85 -23.57 13.35
C ASN A 107 -9.48 -24.94 13.71
N ARG A 108 -9.96 -25.01 14.92
CA ARG A 108 -10.62 -26.18 15.54
C ARG A 108 -11.75 -25.73 16.46
N THR A 109 -12.74 -26.57 16.74
CA THR A 109 -13.92 -26.17 17.50
C THR A 109 -14.73 -27.38 17.99
N ASP A 110 -15.45 -27.18 19.08
CA ASP A 110 -16.43 -28.11 19.64
C ASP A 110 -17.87 -27.68 19.31
N SER A 111 -18.03 -26.60 18.54
CA SER A 111 -19.35 -25.99 18.24
C SER A 111 -20.25 -26.82 17.32
N GLY A 112 -19.77 -27.94 16.78
CA GLY A 112 -20.48 -28.73 15.76
C GLY A 112 -20.46 -28.07 14.35
N VAL A 113 -19.90 -26.89 14.21
CA VAL A 113 -19.67 -26.22 12.91
C VAL A 113 -18.31 -26.65 12.39
N LYS A 114 -18.23 -27.09 11.13
CA LYS A 114 -16.93 -27.42 10.53
C LYS A 114 -16.02 -26.17 10.56
N PRO A 115 -14.82 -26.24 11.16
CA PRO A 115 -13.88 -25.12 11.19
C PRO A 115 -13.53 -24.66 9.77
N TYR A 116 -13.43 -23.34 9.55
CA TYR A 116 -13.13 -22.78 8.24
C TYR A 116 -12.43 -21.43 8.30
N VAL A 117 -11.81 -21.07 7.18
CA VAL A 117 -11.13 -19.80 7.01
C VAL A 117 -11.82 -19.00 5.89
N ARG A 118 -11.86 -17.69 6.05
CA ARG A 118 -12.24 -16.73 5.01
C ARG A 118 -11.17 -15.66 4.92
N ALA A 119 -10.78 -15.32 3.71
CA ALA A 119 -9.82 -14.26 3.48
C ALA A 119 -10.31 -13.29 2.40
N THR A 120 -9.95 -12.04 2.53
CA THR A 120 -10.06 -11.01 1.49
C THR A 120 -8.67 -10.47 1.21
N CYS A 121 -8.38 -10.09 -0.01
CA CYS A 121 -7.13 -9.45 -0.38
C CYS A 121 -7.23 -8.74 -1.72
N ASN A 122 -6.33 -7.79 -1.91
CA ASN A 122 -6.03 -7.22 -3.21
C ASN A 122 -4.84 -7.98 -3.83
N PRO A 123 -4.74 -8.04 -5.17
CA PRO A 123 -3.60 -8.67 -5.84
C PRO A 123 -2.26 -8.09 -5.39
N ASP A 124 -1.30 -8.96 -5.18
CA ASP A 124 0.09 -8.61 -4.91
C ASP A 124 1.02 -9.68 -5.49
N ALA A 125 1.75 -9.32 -6.55
CA ALA A 125 2.59 -10.23 -7.31
C ALA A 125 3.82 -10.75 -6.54
N ASP A 126 4.20 -10.08 -5.44
CA ASP A 126 5.31 -10.44 -4.58
C ASP A 126 4.86 -11.19 -3.31
N SER A 127 3.55 -11.33 -3.12
CA SER A 127 2.98 -12.06 -1.99
C SER A 127 3.01 -13.58 -2.23
N TRP A 128 3.26 -14.35 -1.16
CA TRP A 128 3.11 -15.82 -1.18
C TRP A 128 1.70 -16.26 -1.64
N VAL A 129 0.69 -15.41 -1.44
CA VAL A 129 -0.69 -15.68 -1.87
C VAL A 129 -0.78 -15.80 -3.39
N ALA A 130 -0.02 -15.01 -4.15
CA ALA A 130 0.00 -15.08 -5.61
C ALA A 130 0.46 -16.45 -6.13
N GLU A 131 1.41 -17.08 -5.44
CA GLU A 131 1.84 -18.44 -5.72
C GLU A 131 0.82 -19.46 -5.24
N PHE A 132 0.29 -19.30 -4.04
CA PHE A 132 -0.69 -20.19 -3.43
C PHE A 132 -1.98 -20.35 -4.27
N ILE A 133 -2.44 -19.26 -4.92
CA ILE A 133 -3.61 -19.27 -5.79
C ILE A 133 -3.27 -19.38 -7.28
N SER A 134 -2.03 -19.67 -7.63
CA SER A 134 -1.51 -19.62 -9.02
C SER A 134 -2.34 -20.43 -10.01
N TRP A 135 -2.93 -21.55 -9.59
CA TRP A 135 -3.79 -22.35 -10.44
C TRP A 135 -5.04 -21.61 -10.94
N TRP A 136 -5.58 -20.68 -10.14
CA TRP A 136 -6.76 -19.87 -10.53
C TRP A 136 -6.39 -18.65 -11.39
N ILE A 137 -5.08 -18.38 -11.55
CA ILE A 137 -4.58 -17.19 -12.24
C ILE A 137 -3.91 -17.60 -13.55
N ASN A 138 -4.21 -16.91 -14.65
CA ASN A 138 -3.48 -17.06 -15.89
C ASN A 138 -2.06 -16.50 -15.69
N GLN A 139 -1.06 -17.35 -15.90
CA GLN A 139 0.33 -17.04 -15.53
C GLN A 139 1.01 -16.02 -16.47
N GLU A 140 0.52 -15.84 -17.70
CA GLU A 140 1.06 -14.87 -18.64
C GLU A 140 0.47 -13.47 -18.44
N PRO A 141 -0.86 -13.23 -18.62
CA PRO A 141 -1.45 -11.90 -18.44
C PRO A 141 -1.68 -11.54 -16.97
N GLY A 142 -1.67 -12.49 -16.03
CA GLY A 142 -1.81 -12.25 -14.60
C GLY A 142 -3.23 -12.08 -14.07
N TYR A 143 -4.25 -12.26 -14.89
CA TYR A 143 -5.64 -12.14 -14.47
C TYR A 143 -6.25 -13.47 -14.01
N PRO A 144 -7.26 -13.43 -13.14
CA PRO A 144 -8.03 -14.63 -12.78
C PRO A 144 -8.63 -15.32 -14.01
N ILE A 145 -8.61 -16.64 -14.01
CA ILE A 145 -9.27 -17.48 -15.03
C ILE A 145 -10.74 -17.62 -14.63
N PRO A 146 -11.71 -17.06 -15.40
CA PRO A 146 -13.10 -17.01 -15.01
C PRO A 146 -13.69 -18.40 -14.72
N GLU A 147 -13.35 -19.40 -15.53
CA GLU A 147 -13.86 -20.78 -15.42
C GLU A 147 -13.33 -21.49 -14.17
N ARG A 148 -12.24 -21.00 -13.58
CA ARG A 148 -11.66 -21.55 -12.36
C ARG A 148 -12.12 -20.81 -11.10
N SER A 149 -12.72 -19.63 -11.23
CA SER A 149 -13.25 -18.89 -10.10
C SER A 149 -14.34 -19.69 -9.39
N GLY A 150 -14.17 -19.88 -8.06
CA GLY A 150 -15.09 -20.70 -7.25
C GLY A 150 -14.86 -22.22 -7.32
N VAL A 151 -14.01 -22.71 -8.21
CA VAL A 151 -13.68 -24.14 -8.27
C VAL A 151 -12.89 -24.53 -7.02
N ILE A 152 -13.29 -25.65 -6.40
CA ILE A 152 -12.62 -26.16 -5.20
C ILE A 152 -11.47 -27.06 -5.61
N ARG A 153 -10.30 -26.80 -5.04
CA ARG A 153 -9.16 -27.72 -5.03
C ARG A 153 -8.87 -28.19 -3.63
N TRP A 154 -8.08 -29.23 -3.50
CA TRP A 154 -7.72 -29.83 -2.25
C TRP A 154 -6.22 -29.74 -2.04
N MET A 155 -5.79 -29.44 -0.82
CA MET A 155 -4.37 -29.34 -0.48
C MET A 155 -4.00 -30.18 0.74
N VAL A 156 -2.78 -30.67 0.74
CA VAL A 156 -2.08 -31.21 1.90
C VAL A 156 -0.78 -30.43 2.06
N ARG A 157 -0.44 -30.04 3.29
CA ARG A 157 0.83 -29.39 3.59
C ARG A 157 1.67 -30.29 4.51
N LEU A 158 2.82 -30.73 4.01
CA LEU A 158 3.79 -31.53 4.76
C LEU A 158 5.18 -30.90 4.60
N ASN A 159 5.91 -30.79 5.69
CA ASN A 159 7.26 -30.20 5.71
C ASN A 159 7.31 -28.85 4.97
N GLU A 160 6.31 -28.00 5.26
CA GLU A 160 6.14 -26.66 4.65
C GLU A 160 5.81 -26.65 3.15
N VAL A 161 5.73 -27.79 2.50
CA VAL A 161 5.38 -27.91 1.07
C VAL A 161 3.88 -28.20 0.93
N VAL A 162 3.22 -27.39 0.09
CA VAL A 162 1.80 -27.56 -0.29
C VAL A 162 1.71 -28.43 -1.53
N THR A 163 0.99 -29.54 -1.43
CA THR A 163 0.66 -30.41 -2.57
C THR A 163 -0.82 -30.29 -2.89
N TRP A 164 -1.16 -30.09 -4.16
CA TRP A 164 -2.51 -29.86 -4.64
C TRP A 164 -3.13 -31.07 -5.32
N PHE A 165 -4.44 -31.26 -5.11
CA PHE A 165 -5.25 -32.35 -5.70
C PHE A 165 -6.58 -31.77 -6.23
N ASP A 166 -7.13 -32.40 -7.27
CA ASP A 166 -8.39 -32.00 -7.86
C ASP A 166 -9.62 -32.62 -7.15
N SER A 167 -9.39 -33.70 -6.37
CA SER A 167 -10.44 -34.32 -5.55
C SER A 167 -10.00 -34.49 -4.11
N ARG A 168 -10.95 -34.76 -3.21
CA ARG A 168 -10.68 -35.11 -1.82
C ARG A 168 -10.01 -36.46 -1.65
N GLU A 169 -10.22 -37.33 -2.61
CA GLU A 169 -9.65 -38.67 -2.65
C GLU A 169 -8.23 -38.59 -3.17
N TYR A 170 -7.31 -39.15 -2.41
CA TYR A 170 -5.93 -39.24 -2.86
C TYR A 170 -5.83 -40.11 -4.11
N SER A 171 -5.04 -39.69 -5.09
CA SER A 171 -4.65 -40.59 -6.15
C SER A 171 -3.75 -41.71 -5.58
N ALA A 172 -3.71 -42.87 -6.25
CA ALA A 172 -2.83 -43.96 -5.90
C ALA A 172 -1.33 -43.59 -5.90
N ASP A 173 -1.00 -42.43 -6.51
CA ASP A 173 0.36 -41.88 -6.61
C ASP A 173 0.73 -40.95 -5.43
N ALA A 174 -0.18 -40.72 -4.47
CA ALA A 174 0.13 -39.94 -3.26
C ALA A 174 1.22 -40.65 -2.45
N LYS A 175 2.24 -39.88 -2.04
CA LYS A 175 3.29 -40.45 -1.17
C LYS A 175 2.66 -41.00 0.11
N PRO A 176 3.16 -42.14 0.66
CA PRO A 176 2.62 -42.74 1.86
C PRO A 176 2.45 -41.76 3.02
N GLU A 177 3.38 -40.82 3.20
CA GLU A 177 3.34 -39.80 4.26
C GLU A 177 2.19 -38.79 4.07
N GLN A 178 1.66 -38.66 2.86
CA GLN A 178 0.51 -37.81 2.54
C GLN A 178 -0.83 -38.52 2.76
N ALA A 179 -0.84 -39.84 2.69
CA ALA A 179 -2.05 -40.66 2.83
C ALA A 179 -2.68 -40.56 4.23
N GLU A 180 -1.91 -40.29 5.27
CA GLU A 180 -2.38 -40.14 6.65
C GLU A 180 -2.89 -38.72 6.94
N THR A 181 -2.65 -37.75 6.05
CA THR A 181 -3.02 -36.33 6.26
C THR A 181 -4.30 -36.00 5.53
N MET A 182 -5.31 -35.56 6.28
CA MET A 182 -6.62 -35.18 5.72
C MET A 182 -6.50 -33.89 4.86
N PRO A 183 -6.89 -33.96 3.58
CA PRO A 183 -6.82 -32.79 2.70
C PRO A 183 -7.80 -31.69 3.10
N LYS A 184 -7.39 -30.45 2.93
CA LYS A 184 -8.22 -29.27 3.15
C LYS A 184 -8.70 -28.71 1.80
N SER A 185 -9.99 -28.35 1.73
CA SER A 185 -10.55 -27.71 0.54
C SER A 185 -10.18 -26.22 0.52
N VAL A 186 -9.79 -25.73 -0.65
CA VAL A 186 -9.48 -24.33 -0.92
C VAL A 186 -10.19 -23.89 -2.20
N THR A 187 -10.69 -22.67 -2.21
CA THR A 187 -11.23 -22.04 -3.40
C THR A 187 -10.83 -20.58 -3.43
N PHE A 188 -10.65 -20.06 -4.62
CA PHE A 188 -10.44 -18.64 -4.89
C PHE A 188 -11.63 -18.11 -5.71
N ILE A 189 -12.19 -16.98 -5.28
CA ILE A 189 -13.29 -16.31 -5.97
C ILE A 189 -12.76 -14.93 -6.40
N ALA A 190 -12.63 -14.77 -7.71
CA ALA A 190 -12.25 -13.47 -8.27
C ALA A 190 -13.41 -12.47 -8.11
N SER A 191 -13.07 -11.23 -7.81
CA SER A 191 -14.01 -10.11 -7.74
C SER A 191 -13.33 -8.86 -8.26
N THR A 192 -14.07 -8.07 -9.02
CA THR A 192 -13.65 -6.79 -9.57
C THR A 192 -14.49 -5.66 -8.97
N LEU A 193 -14.09 -4.41 -9.21
CA LEU A 193 -14.90 -3.26 -8.82
C LEU A 193 -16.31 -3.31 -9.44
N HIS A 194 -16.43 -3.81 -10.66
CA HIS A 194 -17.71 -3.90 -11.39
C HIS A 194 -18.72 -4.85 -10.74
N ASP A 195 -18.27 -5.80 -9.92
CA ASP A 195 -19.12 -6.69 -9.15
C ASP A 195 -19.79 -5.96 -7.97
N ASN A 196 -19.20 -4.85 -7.51
CA ASN A 196 -19.75 -4.03 -6.43
C ASN A 196 -20.69 -2.93 -6.95
N LYS A 197 -21.85 -3.35 -7.46
CA LYS A 197 -22.87 -2.45 -8.04
C LYS A 197 -23.34 -1.37 -7.06
N ILE A 198 -23.33 -1.67 -5.75
CA ILE A 198 -23.74 -0.71 -4.71
C ILE A 198 -22.72 0.42 -4.60
N LEU A 199 -21.43 0.10 -4.56
CA LEU A 199 -20.37 1.10 -4.53
C LEU A 199 -20.40 1.97 -5.78
N MET A 200 -20.48 1.36 -6.95
CA MET A 200 -20.55 2.07 -8.24
C MET A 200 -21.75 3.02 -8.33
N LYS A 201 -22.89 2.66 -7.72
CA LYS A 201 -24.06 3.53 -7.66
C LYS A 201 -23.92 4.68 -6.67
N ASN A 202 -23.31 4.42 -5.51
CA ASN A 202 -23.23 5.40 -4.43
C ASN A 202 -22.05 6.36 -4.59
N ASP A 203 -20.96 5.91 -5.22
CA ASP A 203 -19.75 6.69 -5.47
C ASP A 203 -19.19 6.42 -6.88
N PRO A 204 -19.78 7.04 -7.91
CA PRO A 204 -19.26 6.93 -9.29
C PRO A 204 -17.85 7.51 -9.44
N GLY A 205 -17.46 8.46 -8.57
CA GLY A 205 -16.13 9.07 -8.56
C GLY A 205 -15.02 8.11 -8.14
N TYR A 206 -15.35 7.04 -7.42
CA TYR A 206 -14.38 6.05 -6.99
C TYR A 206 -13.67 5.37 -8.17
N LEU A 207 -14.40 5.05 -9.23
CA LEU A 207 -13.81 4.51 -10.47
C LEU A 207 -12.80 5.48 -11.09
N ALA A 208 -13.15 6.77 -11.15
CA ALA A 208 -12.25 7.79 -11.69
C ALA A 208 -10.96 7.91 -10.84
N ASN A 209 -11.07 7.80 -9.51
CA ASN A 209 -9.93 7.80 -8.62
C ASN A 209 -8.99 6.60 -8.89
N LEU A 210 -9.54 5.40 -9.09
CA LEU A 210 -8.73 4.22 -9.45
C LEU A 210 -8.10 4.36 -10.84
N GLN A 211 -8.80 4.92 -11.81
CA GLN A 211 -8.28 5.17 -13.16
C GLN A 211 -7.12 6.18 -13.17
N ALA A 212 -7.13 7.12 -12.23
CA ALA A 212 -6.06 8.11 -12.07
C ALA A 212 -4.80 7.59 -11.38
N MET A 213 -4.83 6.36 -10.85
CA MET A 213 -3.66 5.74 -10.21
C MET A 213 -2.57 5.37 -11.22
N ALA A 214 -1.34 5.19 -10.72
CA ALA A 214 -0.25 4.63 -11.51
C ALA A 214 -0.63 3.27 -12.13
N LEU A 215 -0.07 2.96 -13.30
CA LEU A 215 -0.45 1.77 -14.08
C LEU A 215 -0.47 0.49 -13.23
N VAL A 216 0.57 0.26 -12.44
CA VAL A 216 0.69 -0.98 -11.63
C VAL A 216 -0.44 -1.06 -10.60
N GLN A 217 -0.74 0.02 -9.89
CA GLN A 217 -1.82 0.07 -8.90
C GLN A 217 -3.20 -0.06 -9.56
N ARG A 218 -3.39 0.58 -10.70
CA ARG A 218 -4.63 0.46 -11.47
C ARG A 218 -4.87 -0.98 -11.92
N GLU A 219 -3.85 -1.65 -12.48
CA GLU A 219 -3.94 -3.04 -12.90
C GLU A 219 -4.22 -3.99 -11.72
N ARG A 220 -3.63 -3.73 -10.55
CA ARG A 220 -3.88 -4.51 -9.33
C ARG A 220 -5.30 -4.31 -8.82
N LEU A 221 -5.72 -3.06 -8.59
CA LEU A 221 -6.94 -2.73 -7.84
C LEU A 221 -8.20 -2.69 -8.72
N LEU A 222 -8.09 -2.23 -9.97
CA LEU A 222 -9.23 -2.13 -10.88
C LEU A 222 -9.42 -3.41 -11.70
N HIS A 223 -8.33 -3.99 -12.19
CA HIS A 223 -8.40 -5.14 -13.11
C HIS A 223 -8.08 -6.48 -12.45
N GLY A 224 -7.60 -6.47 -11.20
CA GLY A 224 -7.34 -7.69 -10.45
C GLY A 224 -6.12 -8.48 -10.93
N ASN A 225 -5.08 -7.80 -11.45
CA ASN A 225 -3.88 -8.44 -11.98
C ASN A 225 -2.94 -8.89 -10.85
N TRP A 226 -2.65 -10.19 -10.78
CA TRP A 226 -1.79 -10.84 -9.77
C TRP A 226 -0.32 -10.97 -10.16
N LYS A 227 0.04 -10.62 -11.40
CA LYS A 227 1.40 -10.78 -11.90
C LYS A 227 2.08 -9.47 -12.26
N ILE A 228 1.30 -8.38 -12.31
CA ILE A 228 1.89 -7.10 -12.65
C ILE A 228 2.88 -6.65 -11.58
N LYS A 229 4.09 -6.41 -12.02
CA LYS A 229 5.15 -5.81 -11.21
C LYS A 229 5.58 -4.52 -11.88
N ALA A 230 6.09 -3.59 -11.09
CA ALA A 230 6.76 -2.45 -11.63
C ALA A 230 8.01 -2.94 -12.39
N ALA A 231 7.91 -2.98 -13.70
CA ALA A 231 9.03 -3.32 -14.57
C ALA A 231 9.72 -2.05 -15.05
N ALA A 232 10.99 -2.19 -15.45
CA ALA A 232 11.71 -1.09 -16.10
C ALA A 232 10.88 -0.52 -17.26
N GLY A 233 10.82 0.79 -17.37
CA GLY A 233 10.05 1.51 -18.39
C GLY A 233 8.54 1.56 -18.20
N LEU A 234 7.97 0.96 -17.16
CA LEU A 234 6.53 1.08 -16.88
C LEU A 234 6.18 2.31 -16.05
N MET A 235 7.02 2.69 -15.11
CA MET A 235 6.74 3.80 -14.19
C MET A 235 7.16 5.16 -14.73
N PHE A 236 8.26 5.21 -15.46
CA PHE A 236 8.80 6.45 -16.00
C PHE A 236 9.25 6.24 -17.44
N LYS A 237 8.68 7.00 -18.37
CA LYS A 237 9.04 6.95 -19.79
C LYS A 237 9.45 8.34 -20.25
N ARG A 238 10.67 8.50 -20.76
CA ARG A 238 11.18 9.79 -21.27
C ARG A 238 10.25 10.42 -22.28
N VAL A 239 9.61 9.63 -23.14
CA VAL A 239 8.66 10.10 -24.14
C VAL A 239 7.41 10.74 -23.53
N LYS A 240 7.12 10.54 -22.27
CA LYS A 240 5.93 11.07 -21.57
C LYS A 240 6.12 12.45 -20.96
N VAL A 241 7.32 13.00 -20.95
CA VAL A 241 7.59 14.35 -20.43
C VAL A 241 7.88 15.33 -21.56
N ASN A 242 7.68 16.62 -21.31
CA ASN A 242 8.16 17.68 -22.19
C ASN A 242 9.54 18.13 -21.71
N MET A 243 10.44 18.37 -22.66
CA MET A 243 11.75 18.95 -22.39
C MET A 243 11.64 20.46 -22.58
N LEU A 244 12.05 21.24 -21.59
CA LEU A 244 11.98 22.70 -21.62
C LEU A 244 13.39 23.31 -21.54
N GLU A 245 13.66 24.32 -22.35
CA GLU A 245 14.94 25.04 -22.32
C GLU A 245 15.03 25.98 -21.13
N GLU A 246 13.89 26.51 -20.68
CA GLU A 246 13.80 27.47 -19.59
C GLU A 246 12.74 27.10 -18.58
N ILE A 247 12.92 27.55 -17.34
CA ILE A 247 11.94 27.35 -16.27
C ILE A 247 10.75 28.26 -16.50
N PRO A 248 9.52 27.74 -16.59
CA PRO A 248 8.33 28.57 -16.76
C PRO A 248 8.14 29.57 -15.61
N PRO A 249 7.72 30.81 -15.89
CA PRO A 249 7.57 31.84 -14.87
C PRO A 249 6.35 31.61 -13.94
N ASP A 250 5.50 30.67 -14.27
CA ASP A 250 4.26 30.36 -13.53
C ASP A 250 4.45 29.30 -12.40
N VAL A 251 5.70 28.99 -12.04
CA VAL A 251 5.95 28.12 -10.90
C VAL A 251 5.62 28.84 -9.59
N ILE A 252 4.74 28.22 -8.78
CA ILE A 252 4.18 28.82 -7.56
C ILE A 252 4.72 28.20 -6.27
N LYS A 253 5.30 27.01 -6.34
CA LYS A 253 5.83 26.30 -5.17
C LYS A 253 7.03 25.47 -5.59
N TRP A 254 8.06 25.43 -4.73
CA TRP A 254 9.27 24.65 -4.95
C TRP A 254 9.51 23.69 -3.79
N ALA A 255 9.95 22.48 -4.10
CA ALA A 255 10.45 21.53 -3.12
C ALA A 255 11.67 20.79 -3.64
N ARG A 256 12.63 20.56 -2.75
CA ARG A 256 13.78 19.68 -2.97
C ARG A 256 13.70 18.48 -2.04
N GLY A 257 13.65 17.30 -2.63
CA GLY A 257 13.76 16.04 -1.92
C GLY A 257 15.20 15.54 -1.97
N TRP A 258 15.62 14.84 -0.93
CA TRP A 258 16.91 14.20 -0.84
C TRP A 258 16.74 12.71 -0.52
N ASP A 259 17.61 11.89 -1.10
CA ASP A 259 17.93 10.53 -0.65
C ASP A 259 19.40 10.51 -0.27
N LEU A 260 19.70 10.11 0.97
CA LEU A 260 21.03 10.21 1.55
C LEU A 260 21.66 8.83 1.66
N SER A 261 22.86 8.65 1.12
CA SER A 261 23.62 7.44 1.37
C SER A 261 24.21 7.40 2.76
N ALA A 262 24.13 6.25 3.40
CA ALA A 262 24.70 6.03 4.75
C ALA A 262 26.11 5.41 4.75
N THR A 263 26.69 5.11 3.58
CA THR A 263 28.00 4.43 3.47
C THR A 263 29.16 5.42 3.51
N SER A 264 30.08 5.22 4.45
CA SER A 264 31.39 5.86 4.47
C SER A 264 32.30 5.28 3.37
N GLU A 265 33.25 6.09 2.84
CA GLU A 265 34.19 5.69 1.80
C GLU A 265 35.10 4.50 2.18
N ASP A 266 35.17 4.12 3.46
CA ASP A 266 36.05 3.08 4.01
C ASP A 266 35.44 1.66 3.98
N GLU A 267 34.13 1.50 3.65
CA GLU A 267 33.53 0.18 3.54
C GLU A 267 33.77 -0.39 2.13
N LYS A 268 34.39 -1.59 2.09
CA LYS A 268 34.59 -2.36 0.85
C LYS A 268 33.23 -2.69 0.21
N GLY A 269 32.77 -1.82 -0.67
CA GLY A 269 31.52 -1.93 -1.42
C GLY A 269 31.35 -0.72 -2.34
N ASP A 270 30.46 -0.81 -3.31
CA ASP A 270 30.10 0.32 -4.18
C ASP A 270 29.36 1.36 -3.31
N PRO A 271 29.94 2.54 -2.98
CA PRO A 271 29.26 3.52 -2.14
C PRO A 271 27.98 4.01 -2.82
N ALA A 272 26.89 4.09 -2.06
CA ALA A 272 25.62 4.61 -2.54
C ALA A 272 25.72 6.12 -2.82
N TYR A 273 24.85 6.61 -3.72
CA TYR A 273 24.82 8.03 -4.07
C TYR A 273 23.96 8.84 -3.09
N THR A 274 24.37 10.09 -2.87
CA THR A 274 23.48 11.11 -2.32
C THR A 274 22.81 11.84 -3.47
N ALA A 275 21.49 11.74 -3.57
CA ALA A 275 20.70 12.37 -4.60
C ALA A 275 19.82 13.50 -4.05
N GLY A 276 19.73 14.61 -4.80
CA GLY A 276 18.85 15.73 -4.47
C GLY A 276 18.13 16.23 -5.71
N VAL A 277 16.80 16.24 -5.72
CA VAL A 277 15.99 16.64 -6.87
C VAL A 277 15.09 17.81 -6.53
N LEU A 278 15.14 18.87 -7.35
CA LEU A 278 14.30 20.04 -7.22
C LEU A 278 13.12 19.95 -8.18
N ILE A 279 11.91 19.99 -7.62
CA ILE A 279 10.66 20.01 -8.40
C ILE A 279 9.88 21.28 -8.09
N GLY A 280 9.35 21.91 -9.15
CA GLY A 280 8.43 23.04 -9.06
C GLY A 280 7.01 22.66 -9.44
N LYS A 281 6.02 23.17 -8.68
CA LYS A 281 4.59 23.08 -9.04
C LYS A 281 4.16 24.36 -9.74
N ARG A 282 3.60 24.21 -10.92
CA ARG A 282 3.12 25.32 -11.76
C ARG A 282 1.67 25.69 -11.42
N ARG A 283 1.26 26.90 -11.72
CA ARG A 283 -0.10 27.40 -11.50
C ARG A 283 -1.16 26.59 -12.25
N ASN A 284 -0.82 26.04 -13.41
CA ASN A 284 -1.69 25.18 -14.21
C ASN A 284 -1.78 23.72 -13.69
N GLY A 285 -1.16 23.43 -12.55
CA GLY A 285 -1.14 22.09 -11.94
C GLY A 285 -0.05 21.16 -12.46
N ARG A 286 0.75 21.56 -13.48
CA ARG A 286 1.89 20.77 -13.97
C ARG A 286 3.09 20.89 -13.02
N TYR A 287 4.03 19.98 -13.17
CA TYR A 287 5.29 19.95 -12.41
C TYR A 287 6.48 20.13 -13.35
N ILE A 288 7.59 20.65 -12.82
CA ILE A 288 8.86 20.73 -13.53
C ILE A 288 10.00 20.19 -12.67
N VAL A 289 10.75 19.23 -13.18
CA VAL A 289 12.05 18.83 -12.63
C VAL A 289 13.07 19.86 -13.12
N ALA A 290 13.59 20.67 -12.20
CA ALA A 290 14.38 21.84 -12.53
C ALA A 290 15.88 21.69 -12.22
N ASP A 291 16.23 20.75 -11.34
CA ASP A 291 17.64 20.46 -10.99
C ASP A 291 17.77 19.07 -10.36
N VAL A 292 18.87 18.40 -10.67
CA VAL A 292 19.23 17.10 -10.13
C VAL A 292 20.70 17.10 -9.69
N ILE A 293 20.93 16.71 -8.46
CA ILE A 293 22.24 16.45 -7.88
C ILE A 293 22.33 14.95 -7.65
N ASN A 294 23.39 14.31 -8.15
CA ASN A 294 23.68 12.90 -7.88
C ASN A 294 25.18 12.73 -7.69
N ARG A 295 25.62 12.50 -6.44
CA ARG A 295 27.05 12.46 -6.09
C ARG A 295 27.37 11.42 -5.04
N ARG A 296 28.57 10.86 -5.13
CA ARG A 296 29.18 10.04 -4.07
C ARG A 296 29.95 10.95 -3.16
N LEU A 297 29.58 11.00 -1.90
CA LEU A 297 30.10 11.97 -0.95
C LEU A 297 30.35 11.34 0.42
N SER A 298 31.36 11.84 1.14
CA SER A 298 31.51 11.51 2.55
C SER A 298 30.39 12.13 3.40
N SER A 299 30.14 11.63 4.59
CA SER A 299 29.10 12.15 5.49
C SER A 299 29.25 13.64 5.83
N SER A 300 30.47 14.16 5.85
CA SER A 300 30.76 15.60 6.03
C SER A 300 30.36 16.41 4.81
N ASP A 301 30.69 15.91 3.60
CA ASP A 301 30.44 16.58 2.34
C ASP A 301 28.94 16.57 2.01
N VAL A 302 28.19 15.52 2.42
CA VAL A 302 26.74 15.49 2.33
C VAL A 302 26.10 16.66 3.07
N ARG A 303 26.56 16.95 4.29
CA ARG A 303 26.04 18.10 5.07
C ARG A 303 26.32 19.43 4.39
N GLU A 304 27.51 19.58 3.86
CA GLU A 304 27.92 20.82 3.20
C GLU A 304 27.16 21.01 1.87
N ILE A 305 27.05 19.99 1.03
CA ILE A 305 26.32 20.12 -0.23
C ILE A 305 24.84 20.46 0.00
N ILE A 306 24.20 19.84 0.99
CA ILE A 306 22.80 20.16 1.33
C ILE A 306 22.68 21.63 1.74
N LYS A 307 23.58 22.12 2.61
CA LYS A 307 23.57 23.51 3.06
C LYS A 307 23.79 24.49 1.90
N GLN A 308 24.80 24.25 1.07
CA GLN A 308 25.08 25.10 -0.10
C GLN A 308 23.94 25.09 -1.10
N THR A 309 23.32 23.94 -1.30
CA THR A 309 22.14 23.82 -2.17
C THR A 309 20.95 24.61 -1.62
N CYS A 310 20.68 24.54 -0.32
CA CYS A 310 19.62 25.36 0.30
C CYS A 310 19.87 26.88 0.12
N ILE A 311 21.13 27.31 0.21
CA ILE A 311 21.52 28.71 -0.03
C ILE A 311 21.29 29.10 -1.49
N ALA A 312 21.75 28.28 -2.44
CA ALA A 312 21.60 28.51 -3.88
C ALA A 312 20.14 28.50 -4.32
N ASP A 313 19.38 27.51 -3.84
CA ASP A 313 17.94 27.39 -4.12
C ASP A 313 17.18 28.60 -3.62
N ARG A 314 17.46 29.06 -2.42
CA ARG A 314 16.83 30.26 -1.84
C ARG A 314 17.17 31.53 -2.63
N ALA A 315 18.41 31.66 -3.08
CA ALA A 315 18.84 32.81 -3.89
C ALA A 315 18.15 32.84 -5.25
N LYS A 316 17.95 31.67 -5.88
CA LYS A 316 17.42 31.57 -7.24
C LYS A 316 15.90 31.47 -7.28
N TYR A 317 15.28 30.76 -6.36
CA TYR A 317 13.85 30.38 -6.40
C TYR A 317 13.03 30.95 -5.24
N GLY A 318 13.68 31.62 -4.29
CA GLY A 318 13.04 32.12 -3.08
C GLY A 318 12.81 31.00 -2.05
N ARG A 319 11.57 30.80 -1.64
CA ARG A 319 11.24 29.77 -0.65
C ARG A 319 11.16 28.39 -1.30
N VAL A 320 12.13 27.51 -0.96
CA VAL A 320 12.13 26.10 -1.34
C VAL A 320 11.93 25.25 -0.09
N ALA A 321 10.96 24.36 -0.10
CA ALA A 321 10.77 23.37 0.95
C ALA A 321 11.79 22.25 0.74
N THR A 322 12.62 21.95 1.75
CA THR A 322 13.62 20.88 1.71
C THR A 322 13.16 19.73 2.56
N ARG A 323 13.08 18.54 1.97
CA ARG A 323 12.71 17.31 2.65
C ARG A 323 13.90 16.36 2.70
N LEU A 324 14.26 15.94 3.89
CA LEU A 324 15.34 15.01 4.20
C LEU A 324 14.77 13.71 4.78
N PRO A 325 15.34 12.54 4.46
CA PRO A 325 14.96 11.29 5.09
C PRO A 325 15.41 11.27 6.55
N GLN A 326 14.69 10.54 7.38
CA GLN A 326 15.03 10.25 8.77
C GLN A 326 14.96 8.75 8.98
N ASP A 327 16.07 8.13 9.34
CA ASP A 327 16.10 6.71 9.67
C ASP A 327 15.31 6.41 10.96
N PRO A 328 14.76 5.20 11.11
CA PRO A 328 14.11 4.78 12.34
C PRO A 328 15.12 4.66 13.49
N GLY A 329 14.67 4.90 14.71
CA GLY A 329 15.48 4.77 15.92
C GLY A 329 16.12 6.07 16.38
N GLN A 330 16.97 5.96 17.43
CA GLN A 330 17.56 7.14 18.10
C GLN A 330 18.61 7.85 17.22
N ALA A 331 19.46 7.09 16.54
CA ALA A 331 20.48 7.64 15.64
C ALA A 331 19.86 8.52 14.53
N GLY A 332 18.76 8.07 13.92
CA GLY A 332 18.03 8.86 12.92
C GLY A 332 17.42 10.14 13.49
N LYS A 333 16.94 10.12 14.75
CA LYS A 333 16.46 11.32 15.42
C LYS A 333 17.57 12.33 15.68
N ASP A 334 18.73 11.86 16.12
CA ASP A 334 19.90 12.71 16.38
C ASP A 334 20.44 13.32 15.08
N GLN A 335 20.49 12.54 13.99
CA GLN A 335 20.82 13.03 12.67
C GLN A 335 19.84 14.11 12.19
N ALA A 336 18.55 13.88 12.33
CA ALA A 336 17.50 14.84 11.97
C ALA A 336 17.65 16.16 12.77
N GLN A 337 17.88 16.08 14.08
CA GLN A 337 18.13 17.27 14.90
C GLN A 337 19.39 18.03 14.47
N SER A 338 20.45 17.31 14.08
CA SER A 338 21.67 17.91 13.55
C SER A 338 21.41 18.68 12.26
N PHE A 339 20.66 18.11 11.31
CA PHE A 339 20.26 18.81 10.08
C PHE A 339 19.35 20.02 10.37
N MET A 340 18.37 19.90 11.27
CA MET A 340 17.52 21.02 11.65
C MET A 340 18.31 22.20 12.25
N LYS A 341 19.37 21.92 13.01
CA LYS A 341 20.28 22.96 13.53
C LYS A 341 21.15 23.56 12.42
N LEU A 342 21.73 22.73 11.57
CA LEU A 342 22.60 23.16 10.47
C LEU A 342 21.87 24.07 9.46
N LEU A 343 20.59 23.75 9.21
CA LEU A 343 19.76 24.41 8.21
C LEU A 343 18.75 25.37 8.85
N ALA A 344 19.05 25.88 10.04
CA ALA A 344 18.20 26.86 10.71
C ALA A 344 17.96 28.09 9.82
N GLY A 345 16.71 28.51 9.67
CA GLY A 345 16.31 29.60 8.79
C GLY A 345 15.87 29.20 7.38
N PHE A 346 16.01 27.92 7.01
CA PHE A 346 15.43 27.34 5.79
C PHE A 346 14.15 26.56 6.10
N ALA A 347 13.33 26.32 5.08
CA ALA A 347 12.10 25.52 5.21
C ALA A 347 12.45 24.03 5.08
N VAL A 348 12.91 23.41 6.17
CA VAL A 348 13.42 22.02 6.19
C VAL A 348 12.54 21.13 7.05
N LYS A 349 12.31 19.91 6.59
CA LYS A 349 11.65 18.82 7.33
C LYS A 349 12.49 17.55 7.22
N CYS A 350 12.64 16.83 8.34
CA CYS A 350 13.16 15.46 8.35
C CYS A 350 11.99 14.52 8.59
N ILE A 351 11.76 13.57 7.71
CA ILE A 351 10.57 12.71 7.73
C ILE A 351 11.01 11.25 7.61
N GLN A 352 10.48 10.43 8.52
CA GLN A 352 10.65 9.00 8.45
C GLN A 352 9.86 8.45 7.26
N GLU A 353 10.57 7.88 6.29
CA GLU A 353 9.94 7.28 5.13
C GLU A 353 9.28 5.94 5.51
N SER A 354 8.09 5.69 4.95
CA SER A 354 7.34 4.45 5.13
C SER A 354 7.05 3.80 3.79
N GLY A 355 7.02 2.47 3.76
CA GLY A 355 6.84 1.71 2.52
C GLY A 355 8.14 1.56 1.71
N ASP A 356 8.08 0.73 0.68
CA ASP A 356 9.21 0.53 -0.24
C ASP A 356 9.35 1.67 -1.26
N LYS A 357 10.53 1.74 -1.94
CA LYS A 357 10.82 2.80 -2.93
C LYS A 357 9.83 2.81 -4.10
N VAL A 358 9.26 1.66 -4.49
CA VAL A 358 8.29 1.56 -5.59
C VAL A 358 6.98 2.22 -5.20
N THR A 359 6.45 1.87 -4.04
CA THR A 359 5.21 2.46 -3.50
C THR A 359 5.34 3.98 -3.33
N ARG A 360 6.49 4.48 -2.87
CA ARG A 360 6.73 5.92 -2.74
C ARG A 360 6.80 6.65 -4.09
N ALA A 361 7.27 5.96 -5.13
CA ALA A 361 7.40 6.54 -6.48
C ALA A 361 6.07 6.59 -7.26
N GLU A 362 5.08 5.79 -6.88
CA GLU A 362 3.81 5.68 -7.62
C GLU A 362 3.07 7.01 -7.82
N PRO A 363 2.91 7.90 -6.83
CA PRO A 363 2.20 9.16 -7.02
C PRO A 363 2.91 10.07 -8.04
N PHE A 364 4.24 10.12 -8.02
CA PHE A 364 5.01 10.90 -8.99
C PHE A 364 4.98 10.26 -10.37
N SER A 365 5.08 8.94 -10.45
CA SER A 365 4.93 8.17 -11.69
C SER A 365 3.57 8.40 -12.36
N ALA A 366 2.49 8.49 -11.59
CA ALA A 366 1.17 8.79 -12.13
C ALA A 366 1.12 10.17 -12.82
N GLN A 367 1.77 11.18 -12.24
CA GLN A 367 1.91 12.50 -12.88
C GLN A 367 2.82 12.44 -14.10
N TRP A 368 3.89 11.67 -14.03
CA TRP A 368 4.83 11.49 -15.13
C TRP A 368 4.19 10.87 -16.37
N LEU A 369 3.41 9.80 -16.18
CA LEU A 369 2.75 9.07 -17.26
C LEU A 369 1.49 9.78 -17.77
N GLY A 370 0.78 10.50 -16.91
CA GLY A 370 -0.53 11.07 -17.20
C GLY A 370 -1.64 10.02 -17.32
N LEU A 371 -2.79 10.45 -17.80
CA LEU A 371 -3.93 9.56 -18.04
C LEU A 371 -3.70 8.67 -19.28
N GLU A 372 -4.38 7.54 -19.32
CA GLU A 372 -4.35 6.66 -20.47
C GLU A 372 -4.82 7.36 -21.74
N GLY A 373 -4.10 7.16 -22.84
CA GLY A 373 -4.37 7.84 -24.11
C GLY A 373 -3.73 9.23 -24.27
N MET A 374 -3.12 9.80 -23.23
CA MET A 374 -2.37 11.06 -23.36
C MET A 374 -0.97 10.82 -23.94
N ASP A 375 -0.55 11.65 -24.88
CA ASP A 375 0.82 11.60 -25.42
C ASP A 375 1.85 11.99 -24.36
N LYS A 376 1.56 13.02 -23.59
CA LYS A 376 2.41 13.55 -22.52
C LYS A 376 1.71 13.54 -21.18
N GLY A 377 2.49 13.24 -20.14
CA GLY A 377 2.04 13.35 -18.76
C GLY A 377 2.05 14.80 -18.26
N ASN A 378 1.97 14.94 -16.96
CA ASN A 378 1.86 16.21 -16.27
C ASN A 378 3.20 16.77 -15.75
N VAL A 379 4.32 16.15 -16.17
CA VAL A 379 5.67 16.53 -15.75
C VAL A 379 6.44 17.09 -16.94
N ASP A 380 7.12 18.19 -16.71
CA ASP A 380 8.10 18.79 -17.59
C ASP A 380 9.50 18.58 -17.00
N VAL A 381 10.56 18.56 -17.83
CA VAL A 381 11.95 18.41 -17.38
C VAL A 381 12.80 19.49 -18.04
N LEU A 382 13.59 20.21 -17.25
CA LEU A 382 14.52 21.20 -17.75
C LEU A 382 15.67 20.54 -18.51
N ILE A 383 16.02 21.05 -19.69
CA ILE A 383 17.17 20.59 -20.45
C ILE A 383 18.46 20.98 -19.69
N ALA A 384 19.23 19.97 -19.28
CA ALA A 384 20.42 20.16 -18.47
C ALA A 384 21.39 18.98 -18.61
N PRO A 385 22.68 19.11 -18.23
CA PRO A 385 23.67 18.03 -18.35
C PRO A 385 23.34 16.75 -17.58
N TRP A 386 22.54 16.84 -16.54
CA TRP A 386 22.14 15.67 -15.71
C TRP A 386 21.02 14.83 -16.36
N ASN A 387 20.43 15.24 -17.48
CA ASN A 387 19.25 14.57 -18.04
C ASN A 387 19.47 13.10 -18.38
N GLU A 388 20.61 12.75 -19.00
CA GLU A 388 20.83 11.35 -19.42
C GLU A 388 20.96 10.41 -18.23
N GLU A 389 21.68 10.81 -17.19
CA GLU A 389 21.82 10.03 -15.97
C GLU A 389 20.47 9.87 -15.27
N TYR A 390 19.71 10.95 -15.14
CA TYR A 390 18.40 10.97 -14.53
C TYR A 390 17.38 10.09 -15.28
N PHE A 391 17.31 10.23 -16.60
CA PHE A 391 16.41 9.39 -17.40
C PHE A 391 16.82 7.93 -17.40
N ASN A 392 18.10 7.63 -17.41
CA ASN A 392 18.56 6.24 -17.32
C ASN A 392 18.11 5.56 -16.02
N GLU A 393 18.19 6.25 -14.89
CA GLU A 393 17.68 5.71 -13.63
C GLU A 393 16.15 5.57 -13.66
N CYS A 394 15.44 6.63 -14.10
CA CYS A 394 13.98 6.63 -14.16
C CYS A 394 13.44 5.52 -15.06
N GLU A 395 13.97 5.36 -16.29
CA GLU A 395 13.46 4.37 -17.24
C GLU A 395 13.77 2.93 -16.82
N ASN A 396 14.86 2.72 -16.08
CA ASN A 396 15.19 1.40 -15.54
C ASN A 396 14.60 1.13 -14.16
N PHE A 397 13.96 2.12 -13.52
CA PHE A 397 13.32 1.92 -12.24
C PHE A 397 12.14 0.95 -12.33
N PRO A 398 11.95 0.00 -11.38
CA PRO A 398 12.68 -0.21 -10.14
C PRO A 398 13.88 -1.16 -10.26
N GLN A 399 14.25 -1.57 -11.45
CA GLN A 399 15.33 -2.54 -11.71
C GLN A 399 16.70 -1.86 -11.88
N SER A 400 16.73 -0.54 -11.89
CA SER A 400 17.95 0.24 -11.89
C SER A 400 18.88 -0.16 -10.73
N LYS A 401 20.20 -0.19 -11.01
CA LYS A 401 21.22 -0.42 -9.97
C LYS A 401 21.11 0.62 -8.84
N PHE A 402 20.89 1.86 -9.19
CA PHE A 402 20.67 2.97 -8.27
C PHE A 402 19.22 3.46 -8.40
N LYS A 403 18.64 3.96 -7.33
CA LYS A 403 17.23 4.38 -7.23
C LYS A 403 17.08 5.68 -6.47
N ASP A 404 18.21 6.37 -6.27
CA ASP A 404 18.32 7.45 -5.31
C ASP A 404 17.76 8.75 -5.87
N MET A 405 17.89 9.00 -7.20
CA MET A 405 17.27 10.15 -7.87
C MET A 405 15.75 10.01 -7.97
N VAL A 406 15.23 8.79 -8.19
CA VAL A 406 13.78 8.55 -8.20
C VAL A 406 13.20 8.72 -6.81
N ASP A 407 13.89 8.24 -5.76
CA ASP A 407 13.42 8.39 -4.38
C ASP A 407 13.46 9.86 -3.93
N ALA A 408 14.51 10.59 -4.27
CA ALA A 408 14.58 12.03 -4.06
C ALA A 408 13.47 12.80 -4.80
N SER A 409 13.14 12.39 -6.04
CA SER A 409 12.03 12.96 -6.81
C SER A 409 10.68 12.72 -6.13
N SER A 410 10.45 11.50 -5.66
CA SER A 410 9.24 11.11 -4.94
C SER A 410 9.08 11.90 -3.64
N SER A 411 10.19 12.12 -2.92
CA SER A 411 10.26 12.92 -1.71
C SER A 411 9.92 14.40 -1.99
N ALA A 412 10.48 15.00 -3.06
CA ALA A 412 10.18 16.37 -3.47
C ALA A 412 8.70 16.52 -3.88
N PHE A 413 8.19 15.58 -4.67
CA PHE A 413 6.79 15.59 -5.11
C PHE A 413 5.83 15.49 -3.92
N THR A 414 6.08 14.58 -2.98
CA THR A 414 5.29 14.43 -1.76
C THR A 414 5.27 15.73 -0.94
N GLU A 415 6.38 16.45 -0.84
CA GLU A 415 6.42 17.73 -0.13
C GLU A 415 5.62 18.83 -0.85
N LEU A 416 5.58 18.83 -2.17
CA LEU A 416 4.74 19.75 -2.93
C LEU A 416 3.25 19.53 -2.69
N GLU A 417 2.84 18.27 -2.52
CA GLU A 417 1.44 17.89 -2.30
C GLU A 417 1.03 17.91 -0.82
N SER A 418 1.98 17.77 0.12
CA SER A 418 1.73 17.90 1.55
C SER A 418 1.42 19.35 1.92
N GLY A 419 0.16 19.72 1.95
CA GLY A 419 -0.27 21.08 2.32
C GLY A 419 -1.34 21.66 1.41
N ALA A 420 -1.89 20.91 0.48
CA ALA A 420 -3.19 21.20 -0.11
C ALA A 420 -4.28 20.93 0.92
N THR A 421 -4.46 21.86 1.88
CA THR A 421 -5.73 21.95 2.57
C THR A 421 -6.78 22.24 1.50
N TYR A 422 -7.66 21.29 1.29
CA TYR A 422 -8.88 21.50 0.52
C TYR A 422 -9.65 22.64 1.22
N SER A 423 -9.47 23.86 0.78
CA SER A 423 -10.40 24.93 1.14
C SER A 423 -11.69 24.59 0.43
N ALA A 424 -12.71 24.21 1.19
CA ALA A 424 -14.05 24.09 0.64
C ALA A 424 -14.37 25.37 -0.14
N PRO A 425 -15.00 25.27 -1.33
CA PRO A 425 -15.39 26.44 -2.07
C PRO A 425 -16.22 27.36 -1.14
N PRO A 426 -16.05 28.69 -1.20
CA PRO A 426 -16.78 29.59 -0.35
C PRO A 426 -18.27 29.29 -0.51
N LYS A 427 -18.96 29.06 0.61
CA LYS A 427 -20.42 28.93 0.62
C LYS A 427 -20.97 30.19 -0.05
N ASP A 428 -21.60 30.02 -1.18
CA ASP A 428 -22.24 31.14 -1.89
C ASP A 428 -23.31 31.71 -0.98
N SER A 429 -23.06 32.89 -0.42
CA SER A 429 -23.93 33.60 0.51
C SER A 429 -25.19 34.15 -0.18
N ARG A 430 -25.46 33.77 -1.43
CA ARG A 430 -26.57 34.26 -2.26
C ARG A 430 -27.76 33.31 -2.37
N LEU A 431 -27.77 32.17 -1.67
CA LEU A 431 -29.01 31.41 -1.54
C LEU A 431 -29.82 32.00 -0.40
N GLY A 432 -30.68 32.92 -0.82
CA GLY A 432 -31.60 33.65 0.05
C GLY A 432 -32.47 32.74 0.90
N LYS A 433 -32.72 33.20 2.11
CA LYS A 433 -33.74 32.68 3.01
C LYS A 433 -35.06 32.55 2.25
N SER A 434 -35.43 31.37 1.85
CA SER A 434 -36.82 31.03 1.48
C SER A 434 -37.53 30.64 2.77
N SER A 435 -38.31 31.57 3.29
CA SER A 435 -39.27 31.34 4.34
C SER A 435 -40.48 30.60 3.74
N TYR A 436 -40.57 29.31 3.96
CA TYR A 436 -41.81 28.55 3.81
C TYR A 436 -41.85 27.41 4.82
N TRP A 437 -42.25 27.77 6.06
CA TRP A 437 -42.95 26.86 6.97
C TRP A 437 -43.79 27.72 7.90
N ASN A 438 -45.03 27.95 7.48
CA ASN A 438 -46.17 28.19 8.32
C ASN A 438 -47.44 27.89 7.51
N LYS A 439 -47.92 26.66 7.66
CA LYS A 439 -49.31 26.31 7.88
C LYS A 439 -49.43 24.81 8.12
#